data_0e7ee84cbdd72c5ba51b91bfb1dae3b8
#
_entry.id   0e7ee84cbdd72c5ba51b91bfb1dae3b8
#
_cell.length_a   1.000
_cell.length_b   1.000
_cell.length_c   1.000
_cell.angle_alpha   90.00
_cell.angle_beta   90.00
_cell.angle_gamma   90.00
#
_symmetry.space_group_name_H-M   'P 1'
#
loop_
_entity.id
_entity.type
_entity.pdbx_description
1 polymer ?
#
loop_
_entity_poly.entity_id
_entity_poly.type
_entity_poly.pdbx_seq_one_letter_code
_entity_poly.pdbx_strand_id
1 'polypeptide(L)'
;MKKFVSAAMVAALALSVAACGGGDKKADAPKDGAKPAATATAKVDRSKEFITVLTGPTSGIYFPIGGAFSKVVGEMGYKTSATATGATGENINAILTGKGELAIAMSDSVIQAVEGFGAYEGKPKATDLRAMMGLWPNVVQIVTTSDSGIKSFKDIKGKRVGVGAPNSGVELNARMIFEANGMTYKDAKVDYLSYGEAIDQMKNGQCDVAFVTSGLGNATIKELGTTKKIVFVPVEGDALKNLTKKYPFYVEWKIPKATYGTDADTTTAAVMYIMLVSKKLPDNVVYDLLDGFYSEKGLATIGASHATAKREIKLDTALRGLKGTSVQLHPGAEKFYKDKGILK
;
A
#
# COMPACT_ATOMS: atom_id res chain seq x y z
N MET A 1 -49.55 35.72 2.50
CA MET A 1 -49.94 36.92 3.27
C MET A 1 -48.87 37.22 4.31
N LYS A 2 -48.42 38.52 4.31
CA LYS A 2 -47.51 39.17 5.28
C LYS A 2 -46.04 38.72 5.24
N LYS A 3 -45.04 39.32 4.58
CA LYS A 3 -44.44 40.68 4.54
C LYS A 3 -44.12 41.25 5.93
N PHE A 4 -42.79 41.51 6.14
CA PHE A 4 -42.16 42.69 6.75
C PHE A 4 -40.66 42.37 6.89
N VAL A 5 -39.71 42.94 6.15
CA VAL A 5 -39.20 44.31 5.91
C VAL A 5 -38.36 44.85 7.08
N SER A 6 -37.08 45.08 6.74
CA SER A 6 -36.13 46.16 7.08
C SER A 6 -35.64 46.36 8.52
N ALA A 7 -34.34 46.55 8.70
CA ALA A 7 -33.68 47.84 8.63
C ALA A 7 -32.16 47.75 8.78
N ALA A 8 -31.47 48.49 7.97
CA ALA A 8 -30.04 48.78 8.00
C ALA A 8 -29.74 49.89 9.04
N MET A 9 -28.53 49.89 9.62
CA MET A 9 -27.94 51.13 10.13
C MET A 9 -26.43 51.19 9.89
N VAL A 10 -26.03 52.28 9.26
CA VAL A 10 -24.68 52.76 8.92
C VAL A 10 -24.28 53.80 9.96
N ALA A 11 -22.99 53.83 10.35
CA ALA A 11 -22.25 55.02 10.79
C ALA A 11 -20.76 54.64 10.91
N ALA A 12 -19.85 55.06 10.10
CA ALA A 12 -19.25 56.34 9.77
C ALA A 12 -18.18 56.84 10.75
N LEU A 13 -16.94 56.86 10.21
CA LEU A 13 -15.79 57.77 10.33
C LEU A 13 -15.34 58.32 11.70
N ALA A 14 -14.00 58.23 11.88
CA ALA A 14 -13.19 59.40 12.23
C ALA A 14 -11.71 59.19 11.82
N LEU A 15 -11.23 60.01 10.88
CA LEU A 15 -9.83 60.28 10.60
C LEU A 15 -9.23 61.18 11.69
N SER A 16 -7.97 60.99 12.02
CA SER A 16 -7.12 62.09 12.51
C SER A 16 -5.73 61.99 11.88
N VAL A 17 -5.40 63.01 11.10
CA VAL A 17 -4.12 63.33 10.53
C VAL A 17 -3.43 64.30 11.52
N ALA A 18 -2.17 64.06 11.79
CA ALA A 18 -1.27 65.13 12.23
C ALA A 18 0.14 64.91 11.68
N ALA A 19 0.66 65.94 11.05
CA ALA A 19 1.86 66.01 10.24
C ALA A 19 3.08 66.53 11.01
N CYS A 20 4.22 66.40 10.34
CA CYS A 20 5.44 67.21 10.32
C CYS A 20 6.58 66.89 11.29
N GLY A 21 7.76 66.72 10.70
CA GLY A 21 9.05 67.00 11.27
C GLY A 21 10.21 66.21 10.64
N GLY A 22 10.94 66.82 9.73
CA GLY A 22 12.03 66.23 8.96
C GLY A 22 13.33 65.99 9.75
N GLY A 23 14.25 65.24 9.13
CA GLY A 23 15.60 65.05 9.63
C GLY A 23 16.33 63.90 8.91
N ASP A 24 17.09 64.24 7.87
CA ASP A 24 18.03 63.32 7.20
C ASP A 24 19.07 62.75 8.19
N LYS A 25 19.15 61.42 8.21
CA LYS A 25 20.40 60.71 8.54
C LYS A 25 20.40 59.33 7.81
N LYS A 26 21.38 59.20 6.91
CA LYS A 26 21.86 57.92 6.40
C LYS A 26 22.20 57.02 7.59
N ALA A 27 21.65 55.83 7.62
CA ALA A 27 22.11 54.75 8.48
C ALA A 27 22.20 53.46 7.66
N ASP A 28 23.34 52.81 7.83
CA ASP A 28 23.78 51.58 7.17
C ASP A 28 22.79 50.43 7.27
N ALA A 29 22.76 49.61 6.19
CA ALA A 29 22.05 48.37 6.12
C ALA A 29 22.68 47.30 7.03
N PRO A 30 21.95 46.63 7.92
CA PRO A 30 22.41 45.39 8.52
C PRO A 30 22.23 44.25 7.51
N LYS A 31 23.35 43.65 7.14
CA LYS A 31 23.36 42.28 6.59
C LYS A 31 23.09 41.33 7.77
N ASP A 32 21.91 40.77 7.82
CA ASP A 32 21.69 39.54 8.56
C ASP A 32 20.80 38.62 7.75
N GLY A 33 21.46 37.56 7.25
CA GLY A 33 20.80 36.42 6.66
C GLY A 33 20.00 35.67 7.70
N ALA A 34 18.75 36.01 7.84
CA ALA A 34 17.81 35.19 8.60
C ALA A 34 17.65 33.86 7.88
N LYS A 35 18.30 32.83 8.42
CA LYS A 35 18.04 31.42 8.15
C LYS A 35 16.53 31.19 8.35
N PRO A 36 15.79 30.58 7.39
CA PRO A 36 14.39 30.33 7.61
C PRO A 36 14.22 29.50 8.89
N ALA A 37 13.50 30.04 9.86
CA ALA A 37 13.14 29.31 11.05
C ALA A 37 12.38 28.06 10.60
N ALA A 38 12.91 26.89 10.96
CA ALA A 38 12.21 25.62 10.81
C ALA A 38 10.85 25.78 11.50
N THR A 39 9.76 25.74 10.73
CA THR A 39 8.40 25.82 11.25
C THR A 39 8.23 24.64 12.20
N ALA A 40 8.22 24.90 13.49
CA ALA A 40 7.99 23.88 14.51
C ALA A 40 6.67 23.21 14.18
N THR A 41 6.70 21.91 13.96
CA THR A 41 5.50 21.10 13.73
C THR A 41 4.60 21.27 14.94
N ALA A 42 3.39 21.78 14.76
CA ALA A 42 2.45 21.99 15.87
C ALA A 42 2.26 20.66 16.62
N LYS A 43 2.33 20.72 17.95
CA LYS A 43 2.24 19.53 18.81
C LYS A 43 0.91 18.82 18.53
N VAL A 44 0.97 17.52 18.17
CA VAL A 44 -0.20 16.71 17.84
C VAL A 44 -0.98 16.41 19.11
N ASP A 45 -2.29 16.69 19.11
CA ASP A 45 -3.21 16.20 20.14
C ASP A 45 -3.72 14.80 19.74
N ARG A 46 -2.96 13.79 20.14
CA ARG A 46 -3.21 12.39 19.78
C ARG A 46 -4.55 11.84 20.29
N SER A 47 -5.16 12.50 21.28
CA SER A 47 -6.43 12.04 21.86
C SER A 47 -7.64 12.28 20.94
N LYS A 48 -7.51 13.18 19.97
CA LYS A 48 -8.60 13.58 19.06
C LYS A 48 -8.75 12.68 17.85
N GLU A 49 -7.71 11.93 17.49
CA GLU A 49 -7.70 11.11 16.28
C GLU A 49 -7.93 9.63 16.63
N PHE A 50 -8.74 8.98 15.82
CA PHE A 50 -8.91 7.53 15.82
C PHE A 50 -8.28 6.97 14.53
N ILE A 51 -7.31 6.08 14.66
CA ILE A 51 -6.56 5.56 13.52
C ILE A 51 -6.94 4.10 13.29
N THR A 52 -7.79 3.86 12.31
CA THR A 52 -8.12 2.52 11.82
C THR A 52 -7.09 2.07 10.81
N VAL A 53 -6.45 0.92 11.04
CA VAL A 53 -5.53 0.28 10.11
C VAL A 53 -6.24 -0.86 9.39
N LEU A 54 -6.56 -0.66 8.12
CA LEU A 54 -7.19 -1.66 7.26
C LEU A 54 -6.13 -2.62 6.73
N THR A 55 -6.37 -3.92 6.88
CA THR A 55 -5.39 -4.96 6.62
C THR A 55 -5.79 -5.84 5.43
N GLY A 56 -5.94 -7.12 5.60
CA GLY A 56 -6.41 -8.10 4.63
C GLY A 56 -6.97 -9.31 5.35
N PRO A 57 -7.17 -10.42 4.66
CA PRO A 57 -7.61 -11.67 5.27
C PRO A 57 -6.67 -12.10 6.40
N THR A 58 -7.21 -12.69 7.45
CA THR A 58 -6.45 -13.13 8.64
C THR A 58 -5.40 -14.21 8.30
N SER A 59 -5.58 -14.95 7.22
CA SER A 59 -4.62 -15.92 6.67
C SER A 59 -3.42 -15.28 5.95
N GLY A 60 -3.47 -13.97 5.66
CA GLY A 60 -2.41 -13.24 4.97
C GLY A 60 -1.50 -12.47 5.93
N ILE A 61 -0.32 -12.07 5.46
CA ILE A 61 0.66 -11.32 6.27
C ILE A 61 0.24 -9.86 6.53
N TYR A 62 -0.74 -9.30 5.82
CA TYR A 62 -1.28 -7.96 6.08
C TYR A 62 -1.80 -7.86 7.51
N PHE A 63 -2.52 -8.90 7.96
CA PHE A 63 -3.20 -8.86 9.24
C PHE A 63 -2.23 -8.75 10.42
N PRO A 64 -1.22 -9.64 10.60
CA PRO A 64 -0.26 -9.50 11.69
C PRO A 64 0.58 -8.22 11.58
N ILE A 65 0.98 -7.82 10.37
CA ILE A 65 1.79 -6.60 10.20
C ILE A 65 0.94 -5.34 10.44
N GLY A 66 -0.29 -5.28 9.94
CA GLY A 66 -1.22 -4.17 10.21
C GLY A 66 -1.58 -4.06 11.69
N GLY A 67 -1.74 -5.20 12.38
CA GLY A 67 -1.88 -5.24 13.84
C GLY A 67 -0.69 -4.63 14.58
N ALA A 68 0.53 -4.86 14.08
CA ALA A 68 1.73 -4.26 14.66
C ALA A 68 1.80 -2.74 14.42
N PHE A 69 1.42 -2.25 13.25
CA PHE A 69 1.26 -0.81 13.02
C PHE A 69 0.23 -0.20 13.98
N SER A 70 -0.94 -0.82 14.11
CA SER A 70 -1.97 -0.39 15.07
C SER A 70 -1.42 -0.38 16.50
N LYS A 71 -0.65 -1.39 16.89
CA LYS A 71 0.00 -1.42 18.22
C LYS A 71 0.93 -0.22 18.43
N VAL A 72 1.78 0.11 17.47
CA VAL A 72 2.68 1.28 17.55
C VAL A 72 1.85 2.56 17.70
N VAL A 73 0.78 2.72 16.90
CA VAL A 73 -0.15 3.85 16.98
C VAL A 73 -0.75 3.98 18.38
N GLY A 74 -1.21 2.88 18.97
CA GLY A 74 -1.73 2.84 20.35
C GLY A 74 -0.68 3.21 21.40
N GLU A 75 0.57 2.71 21.24
CA GLU A 75 1.70 3.04 22.11
C GLU A 75 2.13 4.52 22.02
N MET A 76 1.84 5.19 20.90
CA MET A 76 2.01 6.63 20.74
C MET A 76 0.93 7.44 21.45
N GLY A 77 -0.18 6.83 21.88
CA GLY A 77 -1.29 7.47 22.60
C GLY A 77 -2.49 7.83 21.73
N TYR A 78 -2.57 7.35 20.49
CA TYR A 78 -3.77 7.45 19.66
C TYR A 78 -4.77 6.36 20.04
N LYS A 79 -6.05 6.61 19.77
CA LYS A 79 -7.06 5.54 19.69
C LYS A 79 -6.89 4.83 18.37
N THR A 80 -6.96 3.50 18.37
CA THR A 80 -6.67 2.73 17.15
C THR A 80 -7.39 1.39 17.12
N SER A 81 -7.55 0.85 15.90
CA SER A 81 -7.98 -0.52 15.65
C SER A 81 -7.27 -1.08 14.42
N ALA A 82 -7.10 -2.39 14.36
CA ALA A 82 -6.71 -3.11 13.14
C ALA A 82 -7.91 -3.93 12.66
N THR A 83 -8.30 -3.76 11.39
CA THR A 83 -9.49 -4.38 10.82
C THR A 83 -9.11 -5.31 9.69
N ALA A 84 -9.58 -6.57 9.73
CA ALA A 84 -9.47 -7.50 8.62
C ALA A 84 -10.42 -7.08 7.48
N THR A 85 -9.97 -7.21 6.25
CA THR A 85 -10.71 -6.84 5.03
C THR A 85 -10.50 -7.87 3.92
N GLY A 86 -11.20 -7.71 2.81
CA GLY A 86 -10.93 -8.44 1.56
C GLY A 86 -9.68 -7.95 0.81
N ALA A 87 -8.78 -7.25 1.47
CA ALA A 87 -7.53 -6.71 0.96
C ALA A 87 -7.67 -5.48 0.03
N THR A 88 -6.77 -5.32 -0.94
CA THR A 88 -6.49 -4.07 -1.65
C THR A 88 -7.72 -3.35 -2.21
N GLY A 89 -8.63 -4.04 -2.90
CA GLY A 89 -9.80 -3.40 -3.52
C GLY A 89 -10.76 -2.82 -2.49
N GLU A 90 -11.03 -3.54 -1.40
CA GLU A 90 -11.84 -3.04 -0.28
C GLU A 90 -11.14 -1.88 0.44
N ASN A 91 -9.82 -2.00 0.65
CA ASN A 91 -9.01 -0.99 1.31
C ASN A 91 -8.99 0.35 0.56
N ILE A 92 -8.83 0.31 -0.78
CA ILE A 92 -8.93 1.49 -1.64
C ILE A 92 -10.29 2.17 -1.45
N ASN A 93 -11.37 1.40 -1.55
CA ASN A 93 -12.73 1.93 -1.41
C ASN A 93 -12.98 2.49 0.01
N ALA A 94 -12.48 1.83 1.04
CA ALA A 94 -12.64 2.26 2.43
C ALA A 94 -11.91 3.59 2.70
N ILE A 95 -10.68 3.77 2.20
CA ILE A 95 -9.95 5.04 2.29
C ILE A 95 -10.72 6.16 1.57
N LEU A 96 -11.18 5.92 0.34
CA LEU A 96 -11.92 6.92 -0.44
C LEU A 96 -13.25 7.34 0.21
N THR A 97 -13.91 6.40 0.88
CA THR A 97 -15.20 6.66 1.55
C THR A 97 -15.05 7.10 3.01
N GLY A 98 -13.81 7.21 3.53
CA GLY A 98 -13.54 7.65 4.90
C GLY A 98 -13.89 6.62 5.96
N LYS A 99 -13.78 5.33 5.65
CA LYS A 99 -14.01 4.20 6.56
C LYS A 99 -12.73 3.66 7.19
N GLY A 100 -11.61 4.35 7.00
CA GLY A 100 -10.33 4.02 7.59
C GLY A 100 -9.30 5.10 7.30
N GLU A 101 -8.30 5.20 8.15
CA GLU A 101 -7.26 6.22 8.10
C GLU A 101 -5.99 5.72 7.42
N LEU A 102 -5.62 4.47 7.68
CA LEU A 102 -4.47 3.77 7.07
C LEU A 102 -4.93 2.47 6.43
N ALA A 103 -4.32 2.09 5.30
CA ALA A 103 -4.64 0.83 4.63
C ALA A 103 -3.43 0.23 3.91
N ILE A 104 -3.22 -1.07 4.07
CA ILE A 104 -2.21 -1.80 3.29
C ILE A 104 -2.81 -2.14 1.92
N ALA A 105 -2.11 -1.75 0.85
CA ALA A 105 -2.57 -1.98 -0.51
C ALA A 105 -1.42 -2.35 -1.45
N MET A 106 -1.73 -3.01 -2.55
CA MET A 106 -0.78 -3.30 -3.61
C MET A 106 -0.65 -2.09 -4.54
N SER A 107 0.56 -1.69 -4.85
CA SER A 107 0.86 -0.49 -5.66
C SER A 107 0.27 -0.54 -7.07
N ASP A 108 0.27 -1.70 -7.70
CA ASP A 108 -0.33 -1.93 -9.02
C ASP A 108 -1.82 -1.61 -9.06
N SER A 109 -2.57 -2.10 -8.09
CA SER A 109 -4.01 -1.85 -7.98
C SER A 109 -4.32 -0.39 -7.66
N VAL A 110 -3.47 0.24 -6.83
CA VAL A 110 -3.59 1.67 -6.51
C VAL A 110 -3.31 2.54 -7.74
N ILE A 111 -2.29 2.21 -8.53
CA ILE A 111 -1.99 2.90 -9.80
C ILE A 111 -3.15 2.75 -10.78
N GLN A 112 -3.69 1.53 -10.94
CA GLN A 112 -4.88 1.33 -11.79
C GLN A 112 -6.08 2.17 -11.33
N ALA A 113 -6.31 2.29 -10.03
CA ALA A 113 -7.40 3.10 -9.48
C ALA A 113 -7.19 4.60 -9.72
N VAL A 114 -5.95 5.09 -9.56
CA VAL A 114 -5.60 6.51 -9.76
C VAL A 114 -5.65 6.89 -11.24
N GLU A 115 -5.18 6.01 -12.14
CA GLU A 115 -5.10 6.27 -13.57
C GLU A 115 -6.37 5.86 -14.33
N GLY A 116 -7.21 5.01 -13.77
CA GLY A 116 -8.51 4.60 -14.33
C GLY A 116 -8.39 3.58 -15.47
N PHE A 117 -7.53 2.58 -15.31
CA PHE A 117 -7.39 1.48 -16.27
C PHE A 117 -7.55 0.10 -15.61
N GLY A 118 -7.51 -0.97 -16.40
CA GLY A 118 -7.61 -2.34 -15.90
C GLY A 118 -8.92 -2.59 -15.16
N ALA A 119 -8.85 -3.00 -13.89
CA ALA A 119 -10.04 -3.26 -13.07
C ALA A 119 -10.85 -1.99 -12.70
N TYR A 120 -10.27 -0.82 -12.96
CA TYR A 120 -10.88 0.48 -12.69
C TYR A 120 -11.27 1.23 -13.96
N GLU A 121 -11.20 0.58 -15.14
CA GLU A 121 -11.66 1.14 -16.40
C GLU A 121 -13.16 1.48 -16.32
N GLY A 122 -13.52 2.68 -16.80
CA GLY A 122 -14.90 3.18 -16.74
C GLY A 122 -15.37 3.64 -15.35
N LYS A 123 -14.54 3.53 -14.31
CA LYS A 123 -14.83 4.05 -12.96
C LYS A 123 -14.20 5.43 -12.76
N PRO A 124 -14.73 6.26 -11.83
CA PRO A 124 -14.08 7.50 -11.44
C PRO A 124 -12.64 7.26 -10.98
N LYS A 125 -11.71 8.08 -11.46
CA LYS A 125 -10.30 8.01 -11.04
C LYS A 125 -10.15 8.35 -9.56
N ALA A 126 -9.40 7.54 -8.84
CA ALA A 126 -9.19 7.66 -7.40
C ALA A 126 -8.10 8.70 -7.06
N THR A 127 -8.22 9.92 -7.57
CA THR A 127 -7.21 10.99 -7.41
C THR A 127 -7.04 11.47 -5.97
N ASP A 128 -7.93 11.08 -5.07
CA ASP A 128 -7.91 11.40 -3.65
C ASP A 128 -7.06 10.42 -2.82
N LEU A 129 -6.59 9.32 -3.40
CA LEU A 129 -5.67 8.42 -2.72
C LEU A 129 -4.34 9.10 -2.44
N ARG A 130 -3.82 8.85 -1.24
CA ARG A 130 -2.49 9.30 -0.83
C ARG A 130 -1.71 8.11 -0.29
N ALA A 131 -0.43 8.07 -0.62
CA ALA A 131 0.48 7.10 -0.04
C ALA A 131 1.23 7.71 1.14
N MET A 132 1.56 6.87 2.11
CA MET A 132 2.32 7.25 3.27
C MET A 132 3.73 6.67 3.22
N MET A 133 3.87 5.38 2.88
CA MET A 133 5.15 4.68 2.83
C MET A 133 5.08 3.43 1.95
N GLY A 134 6.20 3.04 1.37
CA GLY A 134 6.42 1.72 0.80
C GLY A 134 6.67 0.71 1.93
N LEU A 135 6.23 -0.52 1.74
CA LEU A 135 6.30 -1.57 2.75
C LEU A 135 7.26 -2.68 2.34
N TRP A 136 6.78 -3.74 1.70
CA TRP A 136 7.59 -4.88 1.29
C TRP A 136 7.22 -5.38 -0.11
N PRO A 137 8.11 -6.15 -0.77
CA PRO A 137 7.75 -6.81 -2.02
C PRO A 137 6.62 -7.81 -1.82
N ASN A 138 5.68 -7.79 -2.73
CA ASN A 138 4.58 -8.71 -2.82
C ASN A 138 4.84 -9.65 -3.98
N VAL A 139 5.29 -10.86 -3.67
CA VAL A 139 5.79 -11.83 -4.65
C VAL A 139 4.63 -12.66 -5.17
N VAL A 140 4.49 -12.74 -6.49
CA VAL A 140 3.53 -13.63 -7.12
C VAL A 140 4.06 -15.07 -7.00
N GLN A 141 3.31 -15.90 -6.31
CA GLN A 141 3.63 -17.29 -6.04
C GLN A 141 2.53 -18.15 -6.65
N ILE A 142 2.78 -18.68 -7.85
CA ILE A 142 1.85 -19.56 -8.56
C ILE A 142 2.17 -20.97 -8.11
N VAL A 143 1.45 -21.45 -7.08
CA VAL A 143 1.74 -22.71 -6.42
C VAL A 143 0.94 -23.86 -7.05
N THR A 144 1.62 -24.99 -7.24
CA THR A 144 1.04 -26.28 -7.62
C THR A 144 1.75 -27.40 -6.85
N THR A 145 1.42 -28.64 -7.16
CA THR A 145 2.03 -29.82 -6.51
C THR A 145 2.72 -30.72 -7.54
N SER A 146 3.70 -31.49 -7.12
CA SER A 146 4.49 -32.34 -8.02
C SER A 146 3.65 -33.40 -8.74
N ASP A 147 2.55 -33.84 -8.15
CA ASP A 147 1.62 -34.81 -8.72
C ASP A 147 0.67 -34.20 -9.76
N SER A 148 0.58 -32.88 -9.87
CA SER A 148 -0.21 -32.19 -10.90
C SER A 148 0.34 -32.32 -12.31
N GLY A 149 1.65 -32.56 -12.45
CA GLY A 149 2.37 -32.57 -13.71
C GLY A 149 2.61 -31.19 -14.33
N ILE A 150 2.19 -30.11 -13.67
CA ILE A 150 2.32 -28.72 -14.15
C ILE A 150 3.75 -28.22 -13.91
N LYS A 151 4.43 -27.81 -14.97
CA LYS A 151 5.82 -27.30 -14.93
C LYS A 151 5.96 -25.89 -15.50
N SER A 152 5.03 -25.47 -16.35
CA SER A 152 5.03 -24.17 -17.03
C SER A 152 3.63 -23.56 -17.01
N PHE A 153 3.55 -22.27 -17.32
CA PHE A 153 2.24 -21.58 -17.38
C PHE A 153 1.32 -22.16 -18.46
N LYS A 154 1.87 -22.71 -19.54
CA LYS A 154 1.09 -23.35 -20.62
C LYS A 154 0.35 -24.61 -20.14
N ASP A 155 0.89 -25.31 -19.14
CA ASP A 155 0.28 -26.51 -18.57
C ASP A 155 -0.97 -26.21 -17.72
N ILE A 156 -1.22 -24.92 -17.43
CA ILE A 156 -2.43 -24.46 -16.71
C ILE A 156 -3.69 -24.55 -17.58
N LYS A 157 -3.56 -24.68 -18.90
CA LYS A 157 -4.71 -24.78 -19.80
C LYS A 157 -5.63 -25.93 -19.42
N GLY A 158 -6.91 -25.62 -19.22
CA GLY A 158 -7.95 -26.58 -18.80
C GLY A 158 -7.90 -26.99 -17.32
N LYS A 159 -6.93 -26.52 -16.53
CA LYS A 159 -6.78 -26.82 -15.09
C LYS A 159 -7.68 -25.95 -14.23
N ARG A 160 -7.93 -26.40 -12.98
CA ARG A 160 -8.68 -25.66 -11.96
C ARG A 160 -7.72 -24.72 -11.25
N VAL A 161 -8.02 -23.43 -11.28
CA VAL A 161 -7.09 -22.38 -10.85
C VAL A 161 -7.77 -21.43 -9.86
N GLY A 162 -7.31 -21.41 -8.62
CA GLY A 162 -7.69 -20.42 -7.63
C GLY A 162 -6.93 -19.10 -7.87
N VAL A 163 -7.64 -18.03 -8.21
CA VAL A 163 -7.02 -16.74 -8.61
C VAL A 163 -7.12 -15.66 -7.54
N GLY A 164 -7.65 -15.95 -6.36
CA GLY A 164 -7.93 -14.96 -5.32
C GLY A 164 -9.38 -14.46 -5.33
N ALA A 165 -9.76 -13.70 -4.31
CA ALA A 165 -11.10 -13.10 -4.25
C ALA A 165 -11.32 -12.12 -5.41
N PRO A 166 -12.57 -11.93 -5.86
CA PRO A 166 -12.89 -11.03 -6.97
C PRO A 166 -12.35 -9.62 -6.72
N ASN A 167 -11.67 -9.05 -7.73
CA ASN A 167 -11.05 -7.71 -7.67
C ASN A 167 -10.01 -7.52 -6.55
N SER A 168 -9.53 -8.61 -5.93
CA SER A 168 -8.37 -8.53 -5.04
C SER A 168 -7.10 -8.26 -5.85
N GLY A 169 -6.05 -7.75 -5.20
CA GLY A 169 -4.77 -7.54 -5.88
C GLY A 169 -4.19 -8.82 -6.49
N VAL A 170 -4.39 -9.97 -5.83
CA VAL A 170 -4.01 -11.29 -6.37
C VAL A 170 -4.74 -11.62 -7.66
N GLU A 171 -6.04 -11.40 -7.70
CA GLU A 171 -6.87 -11.68 -8.87
C GLU A 171 -6.47 -10.79 -10.06
N LEU A 172 -6.17 -9.51 -9.79
CA LEU A 172 -5.65 -8.60 -10.81
C LEU A 172 -4.28 -9.05 -11.34
N ASN A 173 -3.39 -9.51 -10.44
CA ASN A 173 -2.11 -10.08 -10.86
C ASN A 173 -2.30 -11.33 -11.72
N ALA A 174 -3.22 -12.22 -11.35
CA ALA A 174 -3.51 -13.41 -12.13
C ALA A 174 -3.94 -13.03 -13.56
N ARG A 175 -4.86 -12.08 -13.73
CA ARG A 175 -5.28 -11.60 -15.07
C ARG A 175 -4.12 -11.12 -15.91
N MET A 176 -3.26 -10.26 -15.34
CA MET A 176 -2.11 -9.69 -16.05
C MET A 176 -1.09 -10.77 -16.45
N ILE A 177 -0.89 -11.78 -15.60
CA ILE A 177 0.04 -12.88 -15.87
C ILE A 177 -0.56 -13.83 -16.90
N PHE A 178 -1.86 -14.13 -16.87
CA PHE A 178 -2.51 -14.86 -17.94
C PHE A 178 -2.32 -14.16 -19.28
N GLU A 179 -2.57 -12.84 -19.33
CA GLU A 179 -2.38 -12.03 -20.53
C GLU A 179 -0.92 -12.04 -21.01
N ALA A 180 0.05 -11.86 -20.10
CA ALA A 180 1.47 -11.86 -20.44
C ALA A 180 1.95 -13.20 -21.04
N ASN A 181 1.26 -14.30 -20.73
CA ASN A 181 1.46 -15.63 -21.30
C ASN A 181 0.60 -15.90 -22.55
N GLY A 182 -0.14 -14.90 -23.08
CA GLY A 182 -1.03 -15.06 -24.24
C GLY A 182 -2.28 -15.87 -23.94
N MET A 183 -2.71 -15.96 -22.67
CA MET A 183 -3.86 -16.69 -22.19
C MET A 183 -4.90 -15.77 -21.55
N THR A 184 -6.10 -16.28 -21.39
CA THR A 184 -7.21 -15.63 -20.70
C THR A 184 -7.84 -16.58 -19.68
N TYR A 185 -8.74 -16.10 -18.83
CA TYR A 185 -9.50 -16.97 -17.93
C TYR A 185 -10.38 -18.01 -18.65
N LYS A 186 -10.66 -17.84 -19.96
CA LYS A 186 -11.37 -18.85 -20.77
C LYS A 186 -10.53 -20.09 -21.04
N ASP A 187 -9.22 -19.98 -20.89
CA ASP A 187 -8.28 -21.09 -21.11
C ASP A 187 -8.13 -22.02 -19.91
N ALA A 188 -8.70 -21.65 -18.74
CA ALA A 188 -8.64 -22.43 -17.51
C ALA A 188 -10.02 -22.48 -16.82
N LYS A 189 -10.17 -23.37 -15.83
CA LYS A 189 -11.33 -23.40 -14.94
C LYS A 189 -11.02 -22.55 -13.72
N VAL A 190 -11.37 -21.27 -13.80
CA VAL A 190 -11.01 -20.28 -12.80
C VAL A 190 -12.04 -20.24 -11.67
N ASP A 191 -11.53 -20.32 -10.43
CA ASP A 191 -12.32 -20.17 -9.20
C ASP A 191 -11.78 -18.98 -8.37
N TYR A 192 -12.70 -18.20 -7.82
CA TYR A 192 -12.40 -17.04 -6.98
C TYR A 192 -12.32 -17.46 -5.51
N LEU A 193 -11.14 -17.91 -5.09
CA LEU A 193 -10.90 -18.50 -3.78
C LEU A 193 -9.91 -17.64 -2.98
N SER A 194 -10.12 -17.51 -1.67
CA SER A 194 -9.08 -17.03 -0.77
C SER A 194 -7.89 -17.99 -0.76
N TYR A 195 -6.74 -17.56 -0.21
CA TYR A 195 -5.55 -18.42 -0.12
C TYR A 195 -5.83 -19.73 0.64
N GLY A 196 -6.54 -19.62 1.79
CA GLY A 196 -6.90 -20.79 2.58
C GLY A 196 -7.77 -21.77 1.82
N GLU A 197 -8.86 -21.27 1.23
CA GLU A 197 -9.78 -22.11 0.43
C GLU A 197 -9.08 -22.78 -0.76
N ALA A 198 -8.23 -22.05 -1.50
CA ALA A 198 -7.48 -22.61 -2.61
C ALA A 198 -6.52 -23.72 -2.16
N ILE A 199 -5.79 -23.50 -1.06
CA ILE A 199 -4.88 -24.51 -0.50
C ILE A 199 -5.64 -25.74 0.03
N ASP A 200 -6.76 -25.54 0.70
CA ASP A 200 -7.59 -26.67 1.17
C ASP A 200 -8.15 -27.48 -0.01
N GLN A 201 -8.61 -26.82 -1.06
CA GLN A 201 -9.03 -27.49 -2.29
C GLN A 201 -7.88 -28.21 -2.99
N MET A 202 -6.65 -27.67 -2.96
CA MET A 202 -5.46 -28.35 -3.49
C MET A 202 -5.14 -29.63 -2.70
N LYS A 203 -5.21 -29.60 -1.38
CA LYS A 203 -5.03 -30.80 -0.53
C LYS A 203 -6.04 -31.89 -0.88
N ASN A 204 -7.29 -31.49 -1.18
CA ASN A 204 -8.40 -32.36 -1.52
C ASN A 204 -8.44 -32.75 -3.01
N GLY A 205 -7.48 -32.30 -3.84
CA GLY A 205 -7.46 -32.58 -5.27
C GLY A 205 -8.56 -31.88 -6.06
N GLN A 206 -9.13 -30.80 -5.55
CA GLN A 206 -10.20 -30.01 -6.18
C GLN A 206 -9.69 -28.74 -6.87
N CYS A 207 -8.47 -28.30 -6.58
CA CYS A 207 -7.77 -27.20 -7.22
C CYS A 207 -6.37 -27.68 -7.65
N ASP A 208 -5.93 -27.32 -8.85
CA ASP A 208 -4.65 -27.77 -9.42
C ASP A 208 -3.56 -26.72 -9.27
N VAL A 209 -3.94 -25.43 -9.26
CA VAL A 209 -3.03 -24.27 -9.17
C VAL A 209 -3.67 -23.19 -8.31
N ALA A 210 -2.89 -22.55 -7.43
CA ALA A 210 -3.35 -21.40 -6.68
C ALA A 210 -2.40 -20.20 -6.88
N PHE A 211 -2.97 -19.03 -7.16
CA PHE A 211 -2.25 -17.78 -7.11
C PHE A 211 -2.23 -17.25 -5.68
N VAL A 212 -1.03 -16.99 -5.17
CA VAL A 212 -0.80 -16.38 -3.87
C VAL A 212 0.19 -15.23 -4.07
N THR A 213 -0.29 -14.00 -4.10
CA THR A 213 0.59 -12.84 -4.13
C THR A 213 0.77 -12.31 -2.71
N SER A 214 1.93 -12.60 -2.12
CA SER A 214 2.21 -12.30 -0.71
C SER A 214 3.72 -12.18 -0.45
N GLY A 215 4.11 -11.77 0.77
CA GLY A 215 5.49 -11.95 1.21
C GLY A 215 5.90 -13.42 1.18
N LEU A 216 7.18 -13.67 0.92
CA LEU A 216 7.75 -15.03 0.96
C LEU A 216 7.61 -15.65 2.35
N GLY A 217 7.44 -16.96 2.40
CA GLY A 217 7.21 -17.72 3.63
C GLY A 217 5.74 -17.70 4.09
N ASN A 218 4.80 -17.44 3.17
CA ASN A 218 3.37 -17.46 3.43
C ASN A 218 2.93 -18.75 4.13
N ALA A 219 2.15 -18.61 5.20
CA ALA A 219 1.77 -19.72 6.08
C ALA A 219 0.92 -20.77 5.36
N THR A 220 -0.01 -20.35 4.51
CA THR A 220 -0.90 -21.29 3.79
C THR A 220 -0.13 -22.12 2.76
N ILE A 221 0.89 -21.56 2.09
CA ILE A 221 1.78 -22.32 1.20
C ILE A 221 2.62 -23.31 2.02
N LYS A 222 3.17 -22.91 3.17
CA LYS A 222 3.92 -23.81 4.05
C LYS A 222 3.03 -24.95 4.55
N GLU A 223 1.79 -24.67 4.86
CA GLU A 223 0.81 -25.66 5.26
C GLU A 223 0.57 -26.71 4.16
N LEU A 224 0.42 -26.30 2.88
CA LEU A 224 0.36 -27.24 1.77
C LEU A 224 1.61 -28.13 1.75
N GLY A 225 2.79 -27.57 1.98
CA GLY A 225 4.08 -28.26 2.01
C GLY A 225 4.21 -29.35 3.09
N THR A 226 3.33 -29.37 4.11
CA THR A 226 3.32 -30.44 5.11
C THR A 226 2.73 -31.75 4.59
N THR A 227 1.91 -31.69 3.53
CA THR A 227 1.19 -32.86 3.00
C THR A 227 1.46 -33.15 1.53
N LYS A 228 1.94 -32.15 0.78
CA LYS A 228 2.20 -32.22 -0.67
C LYS A 228 3.57 -31.66 -1.00
N LYS A 229 4.25 -32.24 -2.00
CA LYS A 229 5.48 -31.66 -2.54
C LYS A 229 5.13 -30.44 -3.39
N ILE A 230 5.52 -29.25 -2.94
CA ILE A 230 5.25 -27.96 -3.59
C ILE A 230 6.12 -27.79 -4.84
N VAL A 231 5.53 -27.23 -5.87
CA VAL A 231 6.19 -26.74 -7.08
C VAL A 231 5.62 -25.33 -7.36
N PHE A 232 6.47 -24.41 -7.82
CA PHE A 232 6.03 -23.12 -8.31
C PHE A 232 6.08 -23.09 -9.83
N VAL A 233 5.02 -22.55 -10.45
CA VAL A 233 4.98 -22.25 -11.88
C VAL A 233 5.73 -20.94 -12.12
N PRO A 234 6.78 -20.90 -12.94
CA PRO A 234 7.57 -19.70 -13.14
C PRO A 234 6.83 -18.64 -13.97
N VAL A 235 7.17 -17.38 -13.74
CA VAL A 235 6.88 -16.25 -14.62
C VAL A 235 8.23 -15.74 -15.11
N GLU A 236 8.63 -16.16 -16.31
CA GLU A 236 9.98 -15.94 -16.84
C GLU A 236 9.99 -15.74 -18.35
N GLY A 237 11.16 -15.50 -18.92
CA GLY A 237 11.36 -15.38 -20.37
C GLY A 237 10.52 -14.25 -20.98
N ASP A 238 9.85 -14.55 -22.10
CA ASP A 238 9.04 -13.53 -22.80
C ASP A 238 7.78 -13.12 -22.03
N ALA A 239 7.22 -14.00 -21.22
CA ALA A 239 6.09 -13.65 -20.38
C ALA A 239 6.47 -12.57 -19.35
N LEU A 240 7.62 -12.69 -18.70
CA LEU A 240 8.11 -11.68 -17.76
C LEU A 240 8.45 -10.36 -18.47
N LYS A 241 9.10 -10.43 -19.65
CA LYS A 241 9.39 -9.24 -20.48
C LYS A 241 8.11 -8.52 -20.90
N ASN A 242 7.11 -9.25 -21.38
CA ASN A 242 5.81 -8.70 -21.78
C ASN A 242 5.09 -8.06 -20.58
N LEU A 243 5.10 -8.74 -19.42
CA LEU A 243 4.51 -8.26 -18.19
C LEU A 243 5.14 -6.92 -17.75
N THR A 244 6.46 -6.87 -17.62
CA THR A 244 7.19 -5.68 -17.14
C THR A 244 7.18 -4.53 -18.16
N LYS A 245 7.13 -4.82 -19.47
CA LYS A 245 6.97 -3.81 -20.51
C LYS A 245 5.59 -3.16 -20.48
N LYS A 246 4.54 -3.96 -20.33
CA LYS A 246 3.15 -3.47 -20.30
C LYS A 246 2.80 -2.85 -18.97
N TYR A 247 3.32 -3.41 -17.89
CA TYR A 247 3.04 -3.04 -16.51
C TYR A 247 4.34 -2.77 -15.74
N PRO A 248 4.91 -1.54 -15.88
CA PRO A 248 6.24 -1.20 -15.32
C PRO A 248 6.36 -1.26 -13.79
N PHE A 249 5.26 -1.43 -13.09
CA PHE A 249 5.26 -1.64 -11.63
C PHE A 249 5.63 -3.06 -11.20
N TYR A 250 5.69 -4.03 -12.14
CA TYR A 250 6.27 -5.34 -11.86
C TYR A 250 7.79 -5.30 -11.96
N VAL A 251 8.41 -6.07 -11.08
CA VAL A 251 9.85 -6.35 -11.09
C VAL A 251 10.07 -7.86 -11.11
N GLU A 252 11.17 -8.30 -11.75
CA GLU A 252 11.60 -9.68 -11.63
C GLU A 252 11.94 -10.00 -10.18
N TRP A 253 11.54 -11.20 -9.74
CA TRP A 253 11.84 -11.69 -8.39
C TRP A 253 12.18 -13.16 -8.42
N LYS A 254 12.79 -13.65 -7.32
CA LYS A 254 13.06 -15.08 -7.12
C LYS A 254 12.41 -15.58 -5.85
N ILE A 255 11.80 -16.75 -5.93
CA ILE A 255 11.37 -17.54 -4.77
C ILE A 255 12.52 -18.49 -4.46
N PRO A 256 13.32 -18.27 -3.39
CA PRO A 256 14.42 -19.15 -3.05
C PRO A 256 13.88 -20.53 -2.63
N LYS A 257 14.50 -21.60 -3.13
CA LYS A 257 14.13 -22.98 -2.79
C LYS A 257 14.07 -23.24 -1.27
N ALA A 258 14.96 -22.62 -0.52
CA ALA A 258 15.00 -22.75 0.93
C ALA A 258 13.76 -22.19 1.64
N THR A 259 12.98 -21.30 1.00
CA THR A 259 11.79 -20.68 1.60
C THR A 259 10.70 -21.70 1.88
N TYR A 260 10.51 -22.66 0.97
CA TYR A 260 9.43 -23.64 1.00
C TYR A 260 9.91 -25.09 0.83
N GLY A 261 11.23 -25.33 0.75
CA GLY A 261 11.80 -26.66 0.55
C GLY A 261 11.60 -27.22 -0.85
N THR A 262 11.54 -26.35 -1.89
CA THR A 262 11.44 -26.79 -3.28
C THR A 262 12.79 -27.23 -3.85
N ASP A 263 12.78 -27.94 -4.99
CA ASP A 263 14.01 -28.49 -5.59
C ASP A 263 14.93 -27.40 -6.17
N ALA A 264 14.36 -26.29 -6.67
CA ALA A 264 15.09 -25.17 -7.26
C ALA A 264 14.47 -23.82 -6.91
N ASP A 265 15.27 -22.76 -7.08
CA ASP A 265 14.78 -21.39 -7.08
C ASP A 265 13.82 -21.18 -8.26
N THR A 266 12.77 -20.38 -8.08
CA THR A 266 11.80 -20.09 -9.14
C THR A 266 11.80 -18.61 -9.48
N THR A 267 11.99 -18.26 -10.75
CA THR A 267 11.83 -16.90 -11.25
C THR A 267 10.34 -16.55 -11.33
N THR A 268 10.00 -15.37 -10.88
CA THR A 268 8.62 -14.85 -10.87
C THR A 268 8.62 -13.33 -10.93
N ALA A 269 7.44 -12.72 -10.81
CA ALA A 269 7.25 -11.29 -10.70
C ALA A 269 6.86 -10.88 -9.28
N ALA A 270 7.12 -9.63 -8.93
CA ALA A 270 6.65 -9.02 -7.69
C ALA A 270 6.13 -7.59 -7.94
N VAL A 271 5.19 -7.16 -7.12
CA VAL A 271 4.77 -5.77 -6.94
C VAL A 271 5.10 -5.31 -5.53
N MET A 272 4.94 -4.01 -5.23
CA MET A 272 5.19 -3.52 -3.88
C MET A 272 3.89 -3.37 -3.11
N TYR A 273 3.95 -3.66 -1.82
CA TYR A 273 2.95 -3.15 -0.89
C TYR A 273 3.28 -1.72 -0.50
N ILE A 274 2.24 -0.94 -0.31
CA ILE A 274 2.31 0.43 0.19
C ILE A 274 1.29 0.64 1.31
N MET A 275 1.55 1.59 2.18
CA MET A 275 0.56 2.10 3.12
C MET A 275 -0.15 3.28 2.47
N LEU A 276 -1.44 3.15 2.22
CA LEU A 276 -2.32 4.25 1.91
C LEU A 276 -2.70 4.99 3.19
N VAL A 277 -2.97 6.28 3.06
CA VAL A 277 -3.44 7.14 4.14
C VAL A 277 -4.59 8.01 3.65
N SER A 278 -5.57 8.25 4.51
CA SER A 278 -6.65 9.18 4.21
C SER A 278 -6.09 10.59 4.02
N LYS A 279 -6.44 11.23 2.91
CA LYS A 279 -6.06 12.63 2.66
C LYS A 279 -6.66 13.61 3.66
N LYS A 280 -7.67 13.17 4.44
CA LYS A 280 -8.32 13.98 5.47
C LYS A 280 -7.54 14.02 6.79
N LEU A 281 -6.60 13.09 6.97
CA LEU A 281 -5.74 13.11 8.16
C LEU A 281 -4.88 14.39 8.14
N PRO A 282 -4.74 15.09 9.27
CA PRO A 282 -3.88 16.28 9.34
C PRO A 282 -2.41 15.95 9.02
N ASP A 283 -1.72 16.88 8.35
CA ASP A 283 -0.32 16.68 7.94
C ASP A 283 0.62 16.38 9.11
N ASN A 284 0.42 17.05 10.24
CA ASN A 284 1.20 16.82 11.46
C ASN A 284 0.93 15.46 12.09
N VAL A 285 -0.28 14.90 11.95
CA VAL A 285 -0.61 13.55 12.41
C VAL A 285 0.12 12.52 11.54
N VAL A 286 0.07 12.65 10.22
CA VAL A 286 0.78 11.72 9.31
C VAL A 286 2.28 11.78 9.52
N TYR A 287 2.84 12.98 9.73
CA TYR A 287 4.24 13.15 10.08
C TYR A 287 4.60 12.42 11.40
N ASP A 288 3.79 12.63 12.44
CA ASP A 288 3.97 12.02 13.76
C ASP A 288 3.89 10.50 13.70
N LEU A 289 2.93 9.95 12.95
CA LEU A 289 2.81 8.49 12.73
C LEU A 289 4.07 7.92 12.07
N LEU A 290 4.60 8.56 11.04
CA LEU A 290 5.85 8.13 10.38
C LEU A 290 7.05 8.19 11.32
N ASP A 291 7.15 9.23 12.12
CA ASP A 291 8.24 9.34 13.11
C ASP A 291 8.15 8.22 14.14
N GLY A 292 6.93 7.86 14.58
CA GLY A 292 6.69 6.72 15.45
C GLY A 292 7.01 5.38 14.79
N PHE A 293 6.58 5.15 13.55
CA PHE A 293 6.84 3.90 12.83
C PHE A 293 8.32 3.65 12.56
N TYR A 294 9.07 4.70 12.20
CA TYR A 294 10.51 4.61 11.94
C TYR A 294 11.38 4.85 13.18
N SER A 295 10.79 5.05 14.36
CA SER A 295 11.56 5.01 15.62
C SER A 295 12.13 3.61 15.85
N GLU A 296 13.21 3.51 16.64
CA GLU A 296 13.79 2.22 17.01
C GLU A 296 12.74 1.27 17.62
N LYS A 297 11.91 1.78 18.53
CA LYS A 297 10.82 1.02 19.17
C LYS A 297 9.75 0.60 18.16
N GLY A 298 9.35 1.51 17.26
CA GLY A 298 8.36 1.24 16.22
C GLY A 298 8.84 0.14 15.27
N LEU A 299 10.06 0.27 14.74
CA LEU A 299 10.65 -0.74 13.87
C LEU A 299 10.82 -2.10 14.56
N ALA A 300 11.19 -2.11 15.84
CA ALA A 300 11.27 -3.35 16.63
C ALA A 300 9.88 -4.02 16.78
N THR A 301 8.84 -3.24 17.12
CA THR A 301 7.46 -3.74 17.26
C THR A 301 6.93 -4.27 15.93
N ILE A 302 7.06 -3.50 14.84
CA ILE A 302 6.62 -3.90 13.50
C ILE A 302 7.41 -5.12 13.02
N GLY A 303 8.73 -5.13 13.20
CA GLY A 303 9.61 -6.23 12.79
C GLY A 303 9.34 -7.54 13.53
N ALA A 304 8.87 -7.48 14.78
CA ALA A 304 8.52 -8.68 15.56
C ALA A 304 7.27 -9.40 15.03
N SER A 305 6.42 -8.71 14.26
CA SER A 305 5.16 -9.28 13.73
C SER A 305 5.37 -10.30 12.62
N HIS A 306 6.41 -10.11 11.79
CA HIS A 306 6.71 -11.00 10.67
C HIS A 306 8.16 -10.79 10.17
N ALA A 307 8.82 -11.88 9.76
CA ALA A 307 10.19 -11.83 9.23
C ALA A 307 10.34 -10.89 8.02
N THR A 308 9.32 -10.80 7.16
CA THR A 308 9.28 -9.87 6.03
C THR A 308 9.27 -8.42 6.51
N ALA A 309 8.46 -8.08 7.52
CA ALA A 309 8.42 -6.73 8.08
C ALA A 309 9.78 -6.32 8.65
N LYS A 310 10.43 -7.21 9.42
CA LYS A 310 11.77 -6.99 9.97
C LYS A 310 12.83 -6.71 8.91
N ARG A 311 12.75 -7.41 7.77
CA ARG A 311 13.74 -7.30 6.69
C ARG A 311 13.50 -6.08 5.80
N GLU A 312 12.24 -5.79 5.47
CA GLU A 312 11.88 -4.89 4.38
C GLU A 312 11.42 -3.50 4.83
N ILE A 313 10.81 -3.35 6.01
CA ILE A 313 10.30 -2.05 6.47
C ILE A 313 11.44 -1.26 7.12
N LYS A 314 12.00 -0.32 6.34
CA LYS A 314 13.12 0.52 6.73
C LYS A 314 12.96 1.91 6.12
N LEU A 315 13.57 2.91 6.74
CA LEU A 315 13.49 4.29 6.28
C LEU A 315 14.13 4.49 4.89
N ASP A 316 15.26 3.85 4.63
CA ASP A 316 15.98 3.92 3.35
C ASP A 316 15.20 3.30 2.18
N THR A 317 14.26 2.42 2.47
CA THR A 317 13.37 1.78 1.47
C THR A 317 11.95 2.35 1.45
N ALA A 318 11.70 3.39 2.24
CA ALA A 318 10.36 3.93 2.49
C ALA A 318 9.60 4.43 1.24
N LEU A 319 10.31 4.82 0.19
CA LEU A 319 9.70 5.27 -1.07
C LEU A 319 9.72 4.20 -2.17
N ARG A 320 10.07 2.95 -1.83
CA ARG A 320 10.05 1.83 -2.78
C ARG A 320 8.60 1.56 -3.21
N GLY A 321 8.37 1.45 -4.53
CA GLY A 321 7.03 1.27 -5.11
C GLY A 321 6.17 2.53 -5.16
N LEU A 322 6.71 3.68 -4.75
CA LEU A 322 6.04 4.99 -4.83
C LEU A 322 6.78 5.94 -5.77
N LYS A 323 8.12 5.89 -5.79
CA LYS A 323 8.93 6.76 -6.63
C LYS A 323 8.67 6.51 -8.11
N GLY A 324 8.33 7.57 -8.84
CA GLY A 324 8.05 7.49 -10.28
C GLY A 324 6.65 6.96 -10.64
N THR A 325 5.77 6.78 -9.65
CA THR A 325 4.36 6.42 -9.87
C THR A 325 3.45 7.65 -9.86
N SER A 326 2.20 7.48 -10.34
CA SER A 326 1.16 8.51 -10.28
C SER A 326 0.54 8.69 -8.89
N VAL A 327 0.91 7.86 -7.92
CA VAL A 327 0.38 7.90 -6.56
C VAL A 327 1.07 9.00 -5.76
N GLN A 328 0.33 10.01 -5.35
CA GLN A 328 0.87 11.14 -4.60
C GLN A 328 1.11 10.76 -3.14
N LEU A 329 2.23 11.26 -2.59
CA LEU A 329 2.44 11.21 -1.14
C LEU A 329 1.45 12.14 -0.43
N HIS A 330 1.11 11.78 0.81
CA HIS A 330 0.42 12.72 1.70
C HIS A 330 1.38 13.87 2.07
N PRO A 331 0.92 15.14 2.15
CA PRO A 331 1.81 16.26 2.44
C PRO A 331 2.63 16.08 3.73
N GLY A 332 2.03 15.52 4.79
CA GLY A 332 2.74 15.18 6.02
C GLY A 332 3.83 14.13 5.82
N ALA A 333 3.60 13.15 4.94
CA ALA A 333 4.62 12.16 4.58
C ALA A 333 5.73 12.76 3.73
N GLU A 334 5.37 13.60 2.77
CA GLU A 334 6.36 14.32 1.94
C GLU A 334 7.28 15.18 2.80
N LYS A 335 6.71 15.94 3.74
CA LYS A 335 7.47 16.74 4.70
C LYS A 335 8.41 15.88 5.53
N PHE A 336 7.91 14.76 6.08
CA PHE A 336 8.72 13.84 6.88
C PHE A 336 9.95 13.35 6.10
N TYR A 337 9.76 12.89 4.85
CA TYR A 337 10.85 12.36 4.04
C TYR A 337 11.85 13.44 3.60
N LYS A 338 11.41 14.69 3.39
CA LYS A 338 12.30 15.83 3.17
C LYS A 338 13.15 16.13 4.40
N ASP A 339 12.54 16.19 5.58
CA ASP A 339 13.23 16.44 6.84
C ASP A 339 14.25 15.33 7.18
N LYS A 340 13.97 14.08 6.80
CA LYS A 340 14.89 12.94 6.98
C LYS A 340 15.90 12.77 5.82
N GLY A 341 15.89 13.64 4.80
CA GLY A 341 16.81 13.60 3.66
C GLY A 341 16.58 12.43 2.68
N ILE A 342 15.43 11.76 2.75
CA ILE A 342 15.05 10.66 1.86
C ILE A 342 14.46 11.18 0.55
N LEU A 343 13.76 12.30 0.60
CA LEU A 343 13.22 13.04 -0.54
C LEU A 343 13.95 14.37 -0.68
N LYS A 344 14.29 14.72 -1.94
CA LYS A 344 14.94 16.02 -2.25
C LYS A 344 13.91 17.12 -2.44
#